data_3c1d486fd77d71298708b4d03e0b7b33
#
_entry.id   3c1d486fd77d71298708b4d03e0b7b33
#
_cell.length_a   1.000
_cell.length_b   1.000
_cell.length_c   1.000
_cell.angle_alpha   90.00
_cell.angle_beta   90.00
_cell.angle_gamma   90.00
#
_symmetry.space_group_name_H-M   'P 1'
#
loop_
_entity.id
_entity.type
_entity.pdbx_description
1 polymer ?
#
loop_
_entity_poly.entity_id
_entity_poly.type
_entity_poly.pdbx_seq_one_letter_code
_entity_poly.pdbx_strand_id
1 'polypeptide(L)'
;MELKRISYKHKNNKPIYYLVNYIRILIPSVYYQKKRAQKFHNKEHIGGIQKRVNYYNKLSNTVLLKDPIQLSDIKKIPGSKVYFFDLYQYSRYFNQKLKGLFLFGDIVKVPEQPTFVKSRPIADNNANSVLLKWNKLRHFMFIKKEHSTFLEKKNMLVSRGKVHKTQPHRIKFMEQYYNHPMCNIGRVNTNELSPLWKVPRLSIDQQLAYKFILCLEGNDVASNLKWVMSSQSIAVMPRPKFETWFMEGTLVADVHYIEIKDDYSDLEQRLTYFIENQDKALQIITNANTYVQQYKDQKTEALISFLTLKKYFEKTDQSQLL
;
A
#
# COMPACT_ATOMS: atom_id res chain seq x y z
N MET A 1 -30.12 -14.41 -15.95
CA MET A 1 -29.26 -13.87 -14.85
C MET A 1 -27.82 -13.82 -15.36
N GLU A 2 -27.43 -12.72 -16.00
CA GLU A 2 -26.06 -12.55 -16.52
C GLU A 2 -25.10 -12.40 -15.36
N LEU A 3 -24.26 -13.37 -15.14
CA LEU A 3 -23.05 -13.24 -14.31
C LEU A 3 -22.13 -12.21 -14.97
N LYS A 4 -22.28 -10.92 -14.60
CA LYS A 4 -21.33 -9.88 -14.99
C LYS A 4 -19.93 -10.32 -14.57
N ARG A 5 -19.10 -10.80 -15.52
CA ARG A 5 -17.70 -11.13 -15.31
C ARG A 5 -17.01 -9.90 -14.70
N ILE A 6 -16.62 -9.98 -13.44
CA ILE A 6 -15.83 -8.94 -12.80
C ILE A 6 -14.49 -8.90 -13.54
N SER A 7 -14.20 -7.79 -14.21
CA SER A 7 -12.94 -7.60 -14.90
C SER A 7 -11.75 -7.71 -13.93
N TYR A 8 -10.78 -8.55 -14.25
CA TYR A 8 -9.52 -8.70 -13.52
C TYR A 8 -8.36 -7.95 -14.18
N LYS A 9 -8.64 -7.13 -15.19
CA LYS A 9 -7.67 -6.47 -16.06
C LYS A 9 -6.56 -5.73 -15.29
N HIS A 10 -6.91 -5.03 -14.21
CA HIS A 10 -5.97 -4.24 -13.42
C HIS A 10 -5.43 -4.96 -12.17
N LYS A 11 -5.94 -6.14 -11.86
CA LYS A 11 -5.51 -6.91 -10.69
C LYS A 11 -4.23 -7.68 -10.97
N ASN A 12 -3.45 -7.89 -9.92
CA ASN A 12 -2.31 -8.79 -9.95
C ASN A 12 -2.79 -10.25 -10.14
N ASN A 13 -2.09 -10.99 -10.99
CA ASN A 13 -2.41 -12.39 -11.28
C ASN A 13 -2.03 -13.29 -10.07
N LYS A 14 -3.04 -13.71 -9.32
CA LYS A 14 -2.85 -14.52 -8.11
C LYS A 14 -2.22 -15.90 -8.39
N PRO A 15 -2.68 -16.71 -9.36
CA PRO A 15 -2.02 -17.97 -9.74
C PRO A 15 -0.55 -17.81 -10.07
N ILE A 16 -0.20 -16.88 -10.93
CA ILE A 16 1.19 -16.62 -11.33
C ILE A 16 2.03 -16.20 -10.12
N TYR A 17 1.50 -15.35 -9.24
CA TYR A 17 2.19 -14.94 -8.03
C TYR A 17 2.58 -16.14 -7.16
N TYR A 18 1.65 -17.06 -6.91
CA TYR A 18 1.94 -18.25 -6.10
C TYR A 18 2.92 -19.19 -6.80
N LEU A 19 2.71 -19.49 -8.08
CA LEU A 19 3.60 -20.35 -8.87
C LEU A 19 5.04 -19.86 -8.83
N VAL A 20 5.27 -18.59 -9.14
CA VAL A 20 6.62 -17.99 -9.14
C VAL A 20 7.25 -18.04 -7.75
N ASN A 21 6.49 -17.83 -6.68
CA ASN A 21 7.04 -17.87 -5.32
C ASN A 21 7.35 -19.30 -4.86
N TYR A 22 6.56 -20.29 -5.25
CA TYR A 22 6.90 -21.70 -4.97
C TYR A 22 8.16 -22.14 -5.72
N ILE A 23 8.31 -21.79 -7.00
CA ILE A 23 9.55 -22.06 -7.76
C ILE A 23 10.76 -21.41 -7.07
N ARG A 24 10.62 -20.18 -6.56
CA ARG A 24 11.71 -19.50 -5.83
C ARG A 24 12.15 -20.25 -4.57
N ILE A 25 11.24 -20.91 -3.87
CA ILE A 25 11.55 -21.66 -2.64
C ILE A 25 12.27 -22.96 -2.97
N LEU A 26 11.96 -23.59 -4.10
CA LEU A 26 12.62 -24.84 -4.53
C LEU A 26 14.11 -24.63 -4.85
N ILE A 27 14.52 -23.41 -5.18
CA ILE A 27 15.93 -23.09 -5.48
C ILE A 27 16.65 -22.78 -4.16
N PRO A 28 17.75 -23.50 -3.81
CA PRO A 28 18.50 -23.27 -2.59
C PRO A 28 19.00 -21.81 -2.47
N SER A 29 18.92 -21.24 -1.26
CA SER A 29 19.33 -19.85 -0.99
C SER A 29 20.79 -19.58 -1.34
N VAL A 30 21.68 -20.56 -1.21
CA VAL A 30 23.11 -20.47 -1.58
C VAL A 30 23.28 -20.03 -3.04
N TYR A 31 22.44 -20.50 -3.96
CA TYR A 31 22.47 -20.06 -5.36
C TYR A 31 22.20 -18.55 -5.50
N TYR A 32 21.22 -18.04 -4.75
CA TYR A 32 20.89 -16.63 -4.76
C TYR A 32 21.98 -15.77 -4.10
N GLN A 33 22.57 -16.26 -3.02
CA GLN A 33 23.66 -15.57 -2.31
C GLN A 33 24.89 -15.38 -3.22
N LYS A 34 25.26 -16.41 -4.00
CA LYS A 34 26.35 -16.30 -4.99
C LYS A 34 26.07 -15.24 -6.08
N LYS A 35 24.80 -15.01 -6.42
CA LYS A 35 24.39 -14.01 -7.42
C LYS A 35 24.10 -12.63 -6.84
N ARG A 36 24.26 -12.42 -5.52
CA ARG A 36 23.94 -11.17 -4.84
C ARG A 36 24.70 -9.98 -5.42
N ALA A 37 26.02 -10.08 -5.49
CA ALA A 37 26.87 -9.04 -6.00
C ALA A 37 26.49 -8.63 -7.43
N GLN A 38 26.36 -9.59 -8.35
CA GLN A 38 25.94 -9.35 -9.74
C GLN A 38 24.61 -8.61 -9.86
N LYS A 39 23.67 -8.90 -8.94
CA LYS A 39 22.31 -8.34 -9.00
C LYS A 39 22.20 -6.95 -8.41
N PHE A 40 22.93 -6.65 -7.34
CA PHE A 40 22.76 -5.43 -6.54
C PHE A 40 24.02 -4.54 -6.51
N HIS A 41 25.14 -4.96 -7.12
CA HIS A 41 26.39 -4.19 -7.17
C HIS A 41 26.24 -2.91 -8.01
N ASN A 42 27.00 -1.87 -7.66
CA ASN A 42 27.12 -0.59 -8.39
C ASN A 42 25.87 0.33 -8.48
N LYS A 43 24.80 0.11 -7.69
CA LYS A 43 23.61 0.98 -7.71
C LYS A 43 23.30 1.61 -6.35
N GLU A 44 24.13 1.37 -5.34
CA GLU A 44 23.86 1.78 -3.95
C GLU A 44 23.92 3.30 -3.73
N HIS A 45 24.59 4.06 -4.58
CA HIS A 45 24.89 5.47 -4.38
C HIS A 45 23.97 6.47 -5.12
N ILE A 46 22.82 6.02 -5.63
CA ILE A 46 21.86 6.95 -6.23
C ILE A 46 21.07 7.62 -5.08
N GLY A 47 21.24 8.92 -4.89
CA GLY A 47 20.71 9.69 -3.74
C GLY A 47 19.20 9.49 -3.48
N GLY A 48 18.39 9.33 -4.53
CA GLY A 48 16.96 9.02 -4.38
C GLY A 48 16.69 7.64 -3.77
N ILE A 49 17.54 6.63 -4.05
CA ILE A 49 17.42 5.28 -3.47
C ILE A 49 17.71 5.34 -1.98
N GLN A 50 18.81 5.98 -1.57
CA GLN A 50 19.19 6.08 -0.15
C GLN A 50 18.16 6.86 0.67
N LYS A 51 17.57 7.92 0.10
CA LYS A 51 16.46 8.65 0.74
C LYS A 51 15.29 7.74 1.06
N ARG A 52 14.88 6.89 0.11
CA ARG A 52 13.77 5.93 0.32
C ARG A 52 14.15 4.83 1.30
N VAL A 53 15.37 4.28 1.26
CA VAL A 53 15.85 3.30 2.24
C VAL A 53 15.78 3.86 3.66
N ASN A 54 16.25 5.10 3.85
CA ASN A 54 16.22 5.79 5.14
C ASN A 54 14.78 6.10 5.61
N TYR A 55 13.87 6.35 4.68
CA TYR A 55 12.46 6.52 4.99
C TYR A 55 11.81 5.23 5.51
N TYR A 56 12.07 4.09 4.87
CA TYR A 56 11.49 2.80 5.27
C TYR A 56 12.15 2.24 6.53
N ASN A 57 13.44 2.44 6.68
CA ASN A 57 14.22 2.02 7.83
C ASN A 57 14.91 3.25 8.45
N LYS A 58 14.27 3.80 9.48
CA LYS A 58 14.73 4.99 10.21
C LYS A 58 15.78 4.69 11.30
N LEU A 59 16.22 3.45 11.44
CA LEU A 59 17.22 3.09 12.45
C LEU A 59 18.53 3.85 12.19
N SER A 60 18.98 4.59 13.19
CA SER A 60 20.24 5.33 13.18
C SER A 60 21.31 4.64 14.02
N ASN A 61 20.92 4.11 15.18
CA ASN A 61 21.78 3.45 16.13
C ASN A 61 21.69 1.92 16.01
N THR A 62 22.71 1.22 16.50
CA THR A 62 22.70 -0.23 16.63
C THR A 62 21.85 -0.65 17.83
N VAL A 63 21.02 -1.66 17.65
CA VAL A 63 20.11 -2.19 18.67
C VAL A 63 20.24 -3.70 18.71
N LEU A 64 20.39 -4.27 19.91
CA LEU A 64 20.33 -5.71 20.12
C LEU A 64 18.86 -6.16 20.24
N LEU A 65 18.47 -7.17 19.48
CA LEU A 65 17.12 -7.69 19.48
C LEU A 65 16.94 -8.73 20.59
N LYS A 66 15.77 -8.69 21.24
CA LYS A 66 15.32 -9.76 22.16
C LYS A 66 14.45 -10.74 21.36
N ASP A 67 14.72 -12.04 21.48
CA ASP A 67 13.98 -13.15 20.90
C ASP A 67 13.72 -13.05 19.37
N PRO A 68 14.71 -12.67 18.55
CA PRO A 68 14.52 -12.57 17.12
C PRO A 68 14.45 -13.95 16.44
N ILE A 69 13.72 -14.03 15.34
CA ILE A 69 13.48 -15.25 14.55
C ILE A 69 14.43 -15.29 13.36
N GLN A 70 15.03 -16.47 13.07
CA GLN A 70 15.87 -16.64 11.88
C GLN A 70 15.06 -16.53 10.59
N LEU A 71 15.68 -16.00 9.54
CA LEU A 71 15.06 -15.92 8.20
C LEU A 71 14.57 -17.28 7.70
N SER A 72 15.30 -18.36 8.00
CA SER A 72 14.91 -19.75 7.67
C SER A 72 13.60 -20.21 8.32
N ASP A 73 13.24 -19.63 9.45
CA ASP A 73 12.10 -20.07 10.28
C ASP A 73 10.80 -19.26 10.06
N ILE A 74 10.87 -18.15 9.35
CA ILE A 74 9.71 -17.27 9.13
C ILE A 74 8.53 -18.02 8.50
N LYS A 75 8.78 -18.98 7.61
CA LYS A 75 7.73 -19.81 6.99
C LYS A 75 6.90 -20.61 7.99
N LYS A 76 7.41 -20.84 9.20
CA LYS A 76 6.74 -21.56 10.29
C LYS A 76 5.77 -20.69 11.07
N ILE A 77 5.84 -19.35 10.92
CA ILE A 77 4.97 -18.42 11.64
C ILE A 77 3.53 -18.50 11.06
N PRO A 78 2.50 -18.69 11.89
CA PRO A 78 1.11 -18.70 11.44
C PRO A 78 0.74 -17.43 10.69
N GLY A 79 -0.04 -17.54 9.60
CA GLY A 79 -0.46 -16.40 8.78
C GLY A 79 0.64 -15.79 7.90
N SER A 80 1.86 -16.29 7.94
CA SER A 80 3.03 -15.73 7.27
C SER A 80 3.02 -15.84 5.73
N LYS A 81 2.23 -16.75 5.12
CA LYS A 81 2.42 -17.21 3.73
C LYS A 81 2.67 -16.09 2.69
N VAL A 82 1.81 -15.08 2.61
CA VAL A 82 1.98 -13.97 1.64
C VAL A 82 3.15 -13.08 2.07
N TYR A 83 3.26 -12.77 3.36
CA TYR A 83 4.34 -11.97 3.92
C TYR A 83 5.70 -12.65 3.73
N PHE A 84 5.76 -13.97 3.98
CA PHE A 84 6.96 -14.77 3.74
C PHE A 84 7.38 -14.72 2.27
N PHE A 85 6.47 -14.92 1.32
CA PHE A 85 6.79 -14.87 -0.11
C PHE A 85 7.33 -13.51 -0.53
N ASP A 86 6.71 -12.44 -0.08
CA ASP A 86 7.15 -11.08 -0.39
C ASP A 86 8.50 -10.75 0.24
N LEU A 87 8.77 -11.24 1.46
CA LEU A 87 10.06 -11.11 2.12
C LEU A 87 11.12 -11.97 1.43
N TYR A 88 10.83 -13.28 1.20
CA TYR A 88 11.78 -14.23 0.62
C TYR A 88 12.25 -13.82 -0.77
N GLN A 89 11.47 -13.03 -1.49
CA GLN A 89 11.89 -12.45 -2.77
C GLN A 89 13.23 -11.71 -2.66
N TYR A 90 13.56 -11.15 -1.51
CA TYR A 90 14.78 -10.39 -1.27
C TYR A 90 15.66 -11.02 -0.18
N SER A 91 15.09 -11.56 0.89
CA SER A 91 15.87 -12.15 2.00
C SER A 91 16.66 -13.40 1.60
N ARG A 92 16.27 -14.11 0.52
CA ARG A 92 17.03 -15.26 -0.02
C ARG A 92 18.45 -14.92 -0.50
N TYR A 93 18.76 -13.62 -0.71
CA TYR A 93 20.11 -13.16 -1.08
C TYR A 93 21.02 -12.95 0.15
N PHE A 94 20.48 -13.13 1.34
CA PHE A 94 21.20 -13.01 2.61
C PHE A 94 21.43 -14.39 3.24
N ASN A 95 22.39 -14.43 4.19
CA ASN A 95 22.57 -15.59 5.04
C ASN A 95 21.26 -15.87 5.81
N GLN A 96 20.76 -17.11 5.72
CA GLN A 96 19.49 -17.48 6.33
C GLN A 96 19.55 -17.61 7.87
N LYS A 97 20.76 -17.54 8.46
CA LYS A 97 20.96 -17.43 9.92
C LYS A 97 20.71 -16.02 10.47
N LEU A 98 20.64 -15.00 9.61
CA LEU A 98 20.25 -13.65 10.02
C LEU A 98 18.87 -13.66 10.68
N LYS A 99 18.69 -12.82 11.69
CA LYS A 99 17.53 -12.81 12.55
C LYS A 99 16.79 -11.47 12.47
N GLY A 100 15.48 -11.50 12.68
CA GLY A 100 14.65 -10.30 12.73
C GLY A 100 13.37 -10.51 13.52
N LEU A 101 12.67 -9.41 13.78
CA LEU A 101 11.33 -9.40 14.35
C LEU A 101 10.33 -9.07 13.24
N PHE A 102 9.17 -9.74 13.24
CA PHE A 102 8.18 -9.66 12.18
C PHE A 102 6.78 -9.56 12.76
N LEU A 103 6.04 -8.52 12.40
CA LEU A 103 4.61 -8.38 12.71
C LEU A 103 3.81 -8.36 11.42
N PHE A 104 2.95 -9.36 11.25
CA PHE A 104 2.09 -9.50 10.07
C PHE A 104 0.72 -8.88 10.33
N GLY A 105 0.09 -8.38 9.27
CA GLY A 105 -1.23 -7.77 9.35
C GLY A 105 -1.21 -6.25 9.28
N ASP A 106 -2.30 -5.65 9.72
CA ASP A 106 -2.51 -4.21 9.74
C ASP A 106 -1.96 -3.67 11.06
N ILE A 107 -0.75 -3.12 11.04
CA ILE A 107 -0.05 -2.64 12.23
C ILE A 107 -0.35 -1.15 12.44
N VAL A 108 -0.95 -0.84 13.57
CA VAL A 108 -1.44 0.49 13.94
C VAL A 108 -0.73 1.08 15.18
N LYS A 109 0.23 0.35 15.73
CA LYS A 109 1.07 0.79 16.86
C LYS A 109 2.53 0.58 16.52
N VAL A 110 3.40 1.43 17.05
CA VAL A 110 4.84 1.26 16.92
C VAL A 110 5.30 0.15 17.86
N PRO A 111 6.03 -0.87 17.39
CA PRO A 111 6.57 -1.93 18.24
C PRO A 111 7.69 -1.39 19.14
N GLU A 112 7.94 -2.09 20.26
CA GLU A 112 8.96 -1.71 21.24
C GLU A 112 10.40 -1.90 20.71
N GLN A 113 10.58 -2.83 19.78
CA GLN A 113 11.88 -3.13 19.17
C GLN A 113 11.80 -2.98 17.65
N PRO A 114 12.94 -2.78 16.97
CA PRO A 114 13.00 -2.76 15.51
C PRO A 114 12.35 -4.00 14.88
N THR A 115 11.21 -3.81 14.23
CA THR A 115 10.36 -4.90 13.71
C THR A 115 9.94 -4.60 12.28
N PHE A 116 10.00 -5.61 11.44
CA PHE A 116 9.47 -5.51 10.09
C PHE A 116 7.95 -5.51 10.10
N VAL A 117 7.35 -4.53 9.44
CA VAL A 117 5.90 -4.31 9.36
C VAL A 117 5.45 -3.96 7.94
N LYS A 118 4.17 -4.18 7.64
CA LYS A 118 3.55 -3.72 6.39
C LYS A 118 3.20 -2.24 6.46
N SER A 119 2.70 -1.81 7.61
CA SER A 119 2.17 -0.46 7.87
C SER A 119 2.63 0.04 9.23
N ARG A 120 2.65 1.36 9.40
CA ARG A 120 2.97 2.03 10.66
C ARG A 120 2.18 3.33 10.81
N PRO A 121 2.00 3.85 12.04
CA PRO A 121 1.50 5.21 12.24
C PRO A 121 2.44 6.25 11.62
N ILE A 122 1.86 7.31 11.06
CA ILE A 122 2.61 8.50 10.66
C ILE A 122 2.87 9.32 11.93
N ALA A 123 4.08 9.15 12.49
CA ALA A 123 4.52 9.77 13.74
C ALA A 123 6.04 9.91 13.75
N ASP A 124 6.54 10.84 14.55
CA ASP A 124 7.99 11.11 14.65
C ASP A 124 8.75 9.94 15.28
N ASN A 125 8.14 9.25 16.25
CA ASN A 125 8.72 8.16 17.03
C ASN A 125 8.51 6.75 16.41
N ASN A 126 8.34 6.64 15.09
CA ASN A 126 8.02 5.37 14.45
C ASN A 126 9.26 4.58 13.92
N ALA A 127 10.46 4.87 14.40
CA ALA A 127 11.71 4.27 13.91
C ALA A 127 11.76 2.73 14.07
N ASN A 128 11.15 2.18 15.11
CA ASN A 128 11.06 0.73 15.33
C ASN A 128 10.17 0.01 14.32
N SER A 129 9.33 0.73 13.58
CA SER A 129 8.50 0.17 12.52
C SER A 129 9.23 0.21 11.17
N VAL A 130 9.97 -0.84 10.83
CA VAL A 130 10.69 -0.93 9.56
C VAL A 130 9.75 -1.43 8.47
N LEU A 131 9.43 -0.57 7.52
CA LEU A 131 8.48 -0.89 6.45
C LEU A 131 9.08 -1.84 5.43
N LEU A 132 8.30 -2.86 5.05
CA LEU A 132 8.58 -3.72 3.90
C LEU A 132 7.42 -3.68 2.89
N LYS A 133 7.76 -3.87 1.61
CA LYS A 133 6.77 -3.97 0.52
C LYS A 133 6.01 -5.28 0.61
N TRP A 134 5.15 -5.39 1.62
CA TRP A 134 4.39 -6.59 1.94
C TRP A 134 2.95 -6.55 1.38
N ASN A 135 2.39 -7.74 1.19
CA ASN A 135 1.05 -7.97 0.64
C ASN A 135 0.89 -7.28 -0.74
N LYS A 136 1.92 -7.41 -1.58
CA LYS A 136 2.00 -6.78 -2.91
C LYS A 136 0.82 -7.15 -3.80
N LEU A 137 0.35 -8.38 -3.68
CA LEU A 137 -0.76 -8.90 -4.46
C LEU A 137 -2.04 -8.04 -4.29
N ARG A 138 -2.28 -7.52 -3.08
CA ARG A 138 -3.46 -6.73 -2.73
C ARG A 138 -3.22 -5.22 -2.80
N HIS A 139 -2.05 -4.75 -2.36
CA HIS A 139 -1.81 -3.32 -2.13
C HIS A 139 -1.10 -2.59 -3.27
N PHE A 140 -0.36 -3.31 -4.14
CA PHE A 140 0.40 -2.67 -5.22
C PHE A 140 -0.19 -3.04 -6.59
N MET A 141 -1.40 -2.53 -6.83
CA MET A 141 -2.07 -2.56 -8.12
C MET A 141 -2.05 -1.16 -8.72
N PHE A 142 -1.77 -1.06 -10.01
CA PHE A 142 -1.76 0.18 -10.76
C PHE A 142 -2.58 0.02 -12.03
N ILE A 143 -3.20 1.11 -12.45
CA ILE A 143 -3.95 1.13 -13.71
C ILE A 143 -2.97 0.99 -14.87
N LYS A 144 -3.18 -0.01 -15.72
CA LYS A 144 -2.31 -0.29 -16.86
C LYS A 144 -2.67 0.57 -18.06
N LYS A 145 -3.95 0.72 -18.33
CA LYS A 145 -4.48 1.52 -19.44
C LYS A 145 -5.89 1.98 -19.06
N GLU A 146 -6.14 3.26 -19.20
CA GLU A 146 -7.45 3.89 -19.06
C GLU A 146 -7.72 4.70 -20.33
N HIS A 147 -8.95 4.68 -20.81
CA HIS A 147 -9.32 5.35 -22.06
C HIS A 147 -10.08 6.65 -21.81
N SER A 148 -10.84 6.71 -20.70
CA SER A 148 -11.63 7.89 -20.36
C SER A 148 -10.77 8.93 -19.65
N THR A 149 -10.85 10.15 -20.09
CA THR A 149 -10.24 11.32 -19.44
C THR A 149 -11.07 11.73 -18.22
N PHE A 150 -10.53 12.55 -17.33
CA PHE A 150 -11.25 13.09 -16.17
C PHE A 150 -12.53 13.82 -16.58
N LEU A 151 -12.50 14.56 -17.68
CA LEU A 151 -13.64 15.39 -18.13
C LEU A 151 -14.85 14.56 -18.56
N GLU A 152 -14.62 13.36 -19.09
CA GLU A 152 -15.67 12.45 -19.55
C GLU A 152 -16.34 11.66 -18.43
N LYS A 153 -15.80 11.73 -17.21
CA LYS A 153 -16.30 10.98 -16.05
C LYS A 153 -17.48 11.69 -15.38
N LYS A 154 -18.25 10.89 -14.62
CA LYS A 154 -19.37 11.38 -13.82
C LYS A 154 -18.90 12.31 -12.71
N ASN A 155 -19.55 13.44 -12.53
CA ASN A 155 -19.32 14.42 -11.45
C ASN A 155 -19.79 13.88 -10.09
N MET A 156 -19.31 12.71 -9.68
CA MET A 156 -19.74 12.01 -8.46
C MET A 156 -18.58 11.32 -7.79
N LEU A 157 -18.72 11.11 -6.49
CA LEU A 157 -17.86 10.28 -5.66
C LEU A 157 -18.37 8.83 -5.67
N VAL A 158 -17.48 7.86 -5.89
CA VAL A 158 -17.81 6.44 -5.80
C VAL A 158 -17.03 5.75 -4.69
N SER A 159 -17.68 4.78 -4.01
CA SER A 159 -17.00 3.85 -3.11
C SER A 159 -17.66 2.49 -3.05
N ARG A 160 -16.85 1.43 -3.08
CA ARG A 160 -17.25 0.03 -2.88
C ARG A 160 -16.23 -0.64 -1.98
N GLY A 161 -16.44 -0.54 -0.69
CA GLY A 161 -15.56 -1.11 0.33
C GLY A 161 -16.29 -2.04 1.30
N LYS A 162 -15.53 -2.73 2.14
CA LYS A 162 -16.07 -3.37 3.33
C LYS A 162 -16.23 -2.33 4.43
N VAL A 163 -17.33 -2.40 5.18
CA VAL A 163 -17.54 -1.59 6.38
C VAL A 163 -17.78 -2.56 7.54
N HIS A 164 -17.01 -2.45 8.60
CA HIS A 164 -17.08 -3.29 9.80
C HIS A 164 -17.44 -2.45 11.02
N LYS A 165 -18.05 -3.06 12.05
CA LYS A 165 -18.37 -2.39 13.32
C LYS A 165 -17.16 -1.75 13.99
N THR A 166 -15.97 -2.31 13.77
CA THR A 166 -14.70 -1.80 14.29
C THR A 166 -14.14 -0.59 13.53
N GLN A 167 -14.87 -0.08 12.54
CA GLN A 167 -14.46 1.04 11.68
C GLN A 167 -15.45 2.21 11.80
N PRO A 168 -15.52 2.92 12.95
CA PRO A 168 -16.50 3.97 13.21
C PRO A 168 -16.44 5.11 12.18
N HIS A 169 -15.25 5.45 11.69
CA HIS A 169 -15.06 6.45 10.65
C HIS A 169 -15.75 6.08 9.34
N ARG A 170 -15.78 4.81 8.94
CA ARG A 170 -16.50 4.35 7.75
C ARG A 170 -18.01 4.30 7.97
N ILE A 171 -18.45 3.96 9.17
CA ILE A 171 -19.86 3.99 9.55
C ILE A 171 -20.37 5.42 9.47
N LYS A 172 -19.67 6.38 10.09
CA LYS A 172 -20.00 7.80 10.06
C LYS A 172 -20.12 8.32 8.62
N PHE A 173 -19.19 7.95 7.73
CA PHE A 173 -19.27 8.34 6.32
C PHE A 173 -20.52 7.78 5.63
N MET A 174 -20.87 6.52 5.89
CA MET A 174 -22.08 5.91 5.33
C MET A 174 -23.36 6.58 5.83
N GLU A 175 -23.42 6.92 7.13
CA GLU A 175 -24.58 7.62 7.74
C GLU A 175 -24.82 8.98 7.10
N GLN A 176 -23.75 9.74 6.83
CA GLN A 176 -23.85 11.08 6.27
C GLN A 176 -24.15 11.10 4.76
N TYR A 177 -23.58 10.17 3.99
CA TYR A 177 -23.49 10.31 2.52
C TYR A 177 -24.10 9.18 1.72
N TYR A 178 -24.70 8.15 2.33
CA TYR A 178 -25.24 7.01 1.57
C TYR A 178 -26.29 7.43 0.52
N ASN A 179 -27.17 8.37 0.84
CA ASN A 179 -28.22 8.88 -0.06
C ASN A 179 -27.86 10.25 -0.66
N HIS A 180 -26.63 10.71 -0.54
CA HIS A 180 -26.24 12.02 -1.05
C HIS A 180 -26.18 12.02 -2.59
N PRO A 181 -26.77 13.04 -3.29
CA PRO A 181 -26.87 13.03 -4.76
C PRO A 181 -25.52 13.00 -5.47
N MET A 182 -24.46 13.56 -4.87
CA MET A 182 -23.11 13.51 -5.43
C MET A 182 -22.36 12.21 -5.12
N CYS A 183 -22.97 11.23 -4.41
CA CYS A 183 -22.31 10.04 -3.93
C CYS A 183 -22.95 8.75 -4.45
N ASN A 184 -22.17 7.87 -5.02
CA ASN A 184 -22.53 6.49 -5.32
C ASN A 184 -21.71 5.55 -4.45
N ILE A 185 -22.10 5.44 -3.19
CA ILE A 185 -21.35 4.69 -2.17
C ILE A 185 -22.14 3.49 -1.65
N GLY A 186 -21.40 2.51 -1.09
CA GLY A 186 -22.04 1.36 -0.45
C GLY A 186 -21.05 0.31 0.01
N ARG A 187 -21.47 -0.47 1.01
CA ARG A 187 -20.68 -1.61 1.49
C ARG A 187 -20.94 -2.86 0.66
N VAL A 188 -19.92 -3.70 0.56
CA VAL A 188 -19.95 -4.93 -0.25
C VAL A 188 -19.89 -6.22 0.57
N ASN A 189 -19.79 -6.12 1.89
CA ASN A 189 -19.84 -7.24 2.82
C ASN A 189 -21.22 -7.36 3.48
N THR A 190 -21.54 -8.57 3.93
CA THR A 190 -22.70 -8.84 4.77
C THR A 190 -22.27 -8.77 6.23
N ASN A 191 -22.99 -8.03 7.05
CA ASN A 191 -22.86 -7.93 8.51
C ASN A 191 -24.15 -7.32 9.07
N GLU A 192 -24.17 -7.03 10.37
CA GLU A 192 -25.32 -6.50 11.12
C GLU A 192 -25.56 -4.99 10.94
N LEU A 193 -24.73 -4.29 10.15
CA LEU A 193 -24.96 -2.87 9.83
C LEU A 193 -26.13 -2.73 8.87
N SER A 194 -26.67 -1.51 8.73
CA SER A 194 -27.84 -1.20 7.91
C SER A 194 -27.88 -1.99 6.59
N PRO A 195 -28.92 -2.78 6.33
CA PRO A 195 -29.05 -3.53 5.08
C PRO A 195 -29.12 -2.62 3.86
N LEU A 196 -29.62 -1.41 3.98
CA LEU A 196 -29.70 -0.40 2.91
C LEU A 196 -28.33 -0.07 2.32
N TRP A 197 -27.28 -0.11 3.13
CA TRP A 197 -25.91 0.22 2.67
C TRP A 197 -25.28 -0.90 1.82
N LYS A 198 -25.89 -2.08 1.78
CA LYS A 198 -25.37 -3.21 1.02
C LYS A 198 -25.71 -3.06 -0.47
N VAL A 199 -24.67 -2.94 -1.28
CA VAL A 199 -24.79 -2.77 -2.73
C VAL A 199 -23.92 -3.78 -3.50
N PRO A 200 -24.20 -4.02 -4.79
CA PRO A 200 -23.35 -4.86 -5.63
C PRO A 200 -21.92 -4.31 -5.72
N ARG A 201 -20.95 -5.22 -5.87
CA ARG A 201 -19.56 -4.86 -6.15
C ARG A 201 -19.45 -4.16 -7.50
N LEU A 202 -18.58 -3.17 -7.58
CA LEU A 202 -18.11 -2.61 -8.84
C LEU A 202 -16.70 -3.10 -9.15
N SER A 203 -16.44 -3.36 -10.42
CA SER A 203 -15.08 -3.56 -10.91
C SER A 203 -14.28 -2.25 -10.81
N ILE A 204 -12.96 -2.33 -10.96
CA ILE A 204 -12.13 -1.10 -11.06
C ILE A 204 -12.58 -0.27 -12.26
N ASP A 205 -12.78 -0.88 -13.44
CA ASP A 205 -13.23 -0.14 -14.63
C ASP A 205 -14.58 0.58 -14.39
N GLN A 206 -15.52 -0.04 -13.67
CA GLN A 206 -16.78 0.61 -13.31
C GLN A 206 -16.62 1.76 -12.34
N GLN A 207 -15.65 1.67 -11.41
CA GLN A 207 -15.34 2.79 -10.50
C GLN A 207 -14.61 3.93 -11.23
N LEU A 208 -13.80 3.62 -12.24
CA LEU A 208 -13.11 4.61 -13.05
C LEU A 208 -14.04 5.47 -13.92
N ALA A 209 -15.33 5.13 -14.03
CA ALA A 209 -16.34 5.99 -14.67
C ALA A 209 -16.69 7.25 -13.85
N TYR A 210 -16.12 7.40 -12.64
CA TYR A 210 -16.39 8.51 -11.71
C TYR A 210 -15.16 9.39 -11.55
N LYS A 211 -15.35 10.71 -11.44
CA LYS A 211 -14.27 11.68 -11.23
C LYS A 211 -13.58 11.48 -9.91
N PHE A 212 -14.33 11.15 -8.85
CA PHE A 212 -13.84 11.07 -7.49
C PHE A 212 -14.00 9.66 -6.93
N ILE A 213 -12.98 9.16 -6.26
CA ILE A 213 -12.99 7.83 -5.64
C ILE A 213 -12.58 7.97 -4.18
N LEU A 214 -13.47 7.54 -3.29
CA LEU A 214 -13.23 7.60 -1.85
C LEU A 214 -12.14 6.61 -1.44
N CYS A 215 -11.15 7.11 -0.71
CA CYS A 215 -10.01 6.34 -0.22
C CYS A 215 -9.94 6.38 1.31
N LEU A 216 -10.99 5.94 2.01
CA LEU A 216 -10.98 5.84 3.46
C LEU A 216 -10.08 4.70 3.95
N GLU A 217 -9.28 4.97 4.96
CA GLU A 217 -8.50 3.98 5.67
C GLU A 217 -9.37 2.81 6.14
N GLY A 218 -8.75 1.62 6.23
CA GLY A 218 -9.38 0.43 6.78
C GLY A 218 -9.07 0.30 8.28
N ASN A 219 -8.40 -0.80 8.62
CA ASN A 219 -7.75 -0.93 9.92
C ASN A 219 -6.42 -0.15 9.94
N ASP A 220 -5.77 -0.04 8.78
CA ASP A 220 -4.62 0.80 8.51
C ASP A 220 -4.93 1.69 7.28
N VAL A 221 -4.19 1.57 6.19
CA VAL A 221 -4.29 2.40 4.98
C VAL A 221 -5.48 2.05 4.08
N ALA A 222 -5.83 2.98 3.20
CA ALA A 222 -6.76 2.75 2.09
C ALA A 222 -6.10 1.91 0.99
N SER A 223 -6.50 0.64 0.86
CA SER A 223 -5.89 -0.29 -0.11
C SER A 223 -6.11 0.10 -1.59
N ASN A 224 -7.12 0.91 -1.89
CA ASN A 224 -7.43 1.38 -3.23
C ASN A 224 -6.62 2.62 -3.65
N LEU A 225 -6.03 3.37 -2.74
CA LEU A 225 -5.34 4.63 -3.00
C LEU A 225 -4.31 4.51 -4.16
N LYS A 226 -3.52 3.44 -4.18
CA LYS A 226 -2.44 3.25 -5.16
C LYS A 226 -2.95 3.19 -6.60
N TRP A 227 -4.04 2.43 -6.84
CA TRP A 227 -4.61 2.36 -8.19
C TRP A 227 -5.40 3.63 -8.54
N VAL A 228 -6.05 4.26 -7.56
CA VAL A 228 -6.74 5.55 -7.80
C VAL A 228 -5.74 6.59 -8.23
N MET A 229 -4.63 6.78 -7.49
CA MET A 229 -3.58 7.75 -7.84
C MET A 229 -2.86 7.44 -9.16
N SER A 230 -3.00 6.23 -9.71
CA SER A 230 -2.44 5.86 -11.03
C SER A 230 -3.45 5.97 -12.17
N SER A 231 -4.64 6.52 -11.92
CA SER A 231 -5.76 6.65 -12.85
C SER A 231 -6.01 8.11 -13.28
N GLN A 232 -7.06 8.31 -14.07
CA GLN A 232 -7.63 9.61 -14.42
C GLN A 232 -8.80 9.99 -13.48
N SER A 233 -8.85 9.42 -12.28
CA SER A 233 -9.78 9.80 -11.20
C SER A 233 -9.00 10.34 -10.01
N ILE A 234 -9.62 11.15 -9.18
CA ILE A 234 -8.97 11.75 -8.02
C ILE A 234 -9.34 11.00 -6.75
N ALA A 235 -8.34 10.69 -5.92
CA ALA A 235 -8.54 10.18 -4.59
C ALA A 235 -9.10 11.27 -3.68
N VAL A 236 -10.17 10.95 -2.94
CA VAL A 236 -10.77 11.82 -1.92
C VAL A 236 -10.66 11.12 -0.57
N MET A 237 -10.03 11.76 0.40
CA MET A 237 -9.81 11.16 1.72
C MET A 237 -9.41 12.21 2.75
N PRO A 238 -9.63 11.95 4.04
CA PRO A 238 -8.96 12.69 5.12
C PRO A 238 -7.43 12.50 5.05
N ARG A 239 -6.70 13.33 5.79
CA ARG A 239 -5.26 13.19 5.92
C ARG A 239 -4.90 11.78 6.39
N PRO A 240 -3.95 11.07 5.71
CA PRO A 240 -3.52 9.74 6.12
C PRO A 240 -2.95 9.73 7.55
N LYS A 241 -3.35 8.71 8.33
CA LYS A 241 -2.85 8.47 9.70
C LYS A 241 -1.83 7.33 9.74
N PHE A 242 -1.88 6.48 8.73
CA PHE A 242 -0.99 5.33 8.57
C PHE A 242 -0.30 5.36 7.21
N GLU A 243 0.87 4.74 7.16
CA GLU A 243 1.64 4.62 5.93
C GLU A 243 2.19 3.21 5.73
N THR A 244 2.43 2.89 4.47
CA THR A 244 3.04 1.64 4.00
C THR A 244 4.29 1.96 3.16
N TRP A 245 4.80 0.97 2.45
CA TRP A 245 5.84 1.17 1.42
C TRP A 245 5.48 2.24 0.36
N PHE A 246 4.22 2.65 0.29
CA PHE A 246 3.76 3.71 -0.61
C PHE A 246 4.05 5.11 -0.08
N MET A 247 4.58 5.24 1.14
CA MET A 247 4.94 6.50 1.81
C MET A 247 3.75 7.49 1.86
N GLU A 248 2.59 7.04 2.32
CA GLU A 248 1.38 7.85 2.41
C GLU A 248 1.60 9.14 3.24
N GLY A 249 2.54 9.12 4.19
CA GLY A 249 2.94 10.28 4.99
C GLY A 249 3.64 11.39 4.20
N THR A 250 4.02 11.15 2.94
CA THR A 250 4.63 12.18 2.07
C THR A 250 3.64 12.78 1.08
N LEU A 251 2.39 12.33 1.10
CA LEU A 251 1.35 12.89 0.24
C LEU A 251 0.94 14.28 0.74
N VAL A 252 0.74 15.18 -0.19
CA VAL A 252 0.38 16.57 0.08
C VAL A 252 -1.05 16.81 -0.39
N ALA A 253 -1.87 17.35 0.51
CA ALA A 253 -3.25 17.74 0.25
C ALA A 253 -3.33 18.69 -0.96
N ASP A 254 -4.32 18.52 -1.81
CA ASP A 254 -4.61 19.30 -3.02
C ASP A 254 -3.47 19.34 -4.06
N VAL A 255 -2.41 18.55 -3.80
CA VAL A 255 -1.32 18.28 -4.75
C VAL A 255 -1.42 16.85 -5.28
N HIS A 256 -1.69 15.87 -4.42
CA HIS A 256 -1.72 14.45 -4.77
C HIS A 256 -3.10 13.82 -4.62
N TYR A 257 -3.98 14.40 -3.82
CA TYR A 257 -5.34 13.96 -3.54
C TYR A 257 -6.18 15.14 -3.03
N ILE A 258 -7.49 15.02 -3.05
CA ILE A 258 -8.39 16.00 -2.41
C ILE A 258 -8.52 15.63 -0.94
N GLU A 259 -8.02 16.51 -0.05
CA GLU A 259 -8.21 16.37 1.38
C GLU A 259 -9.61 16.82 1.78
N ILE A 260 -10.27 16.03 2.60
CA ILE A 260 -11.51 16.36 3.29
C ILE A 260 -11.29 16.29 4.81
N LYS A 261 -12.10 16.98 5.58
CA LYS A 261 -12.05 16.93 7.03
C LYS A 261 -12.30 15.53 7.58
N ASP A 262 -11.80 15.23 8.77
CA ASP A 262 -12.03 13.97 9.48
C ASP A 262 -13.50 13.71 9.82
N ASP A 263 -14.29 14.77 9.92
CA ASP A 263 -15.74 14.71 10.15
C ASP A 263 -16.55 14.66 8.86
N TYR A 264 -15.89 14.83 7.70
CA TYR A 264 -16.44 14.85 6.34
C TYR A 264 -17.34 16.04 6.00
N SER A 265 -17.47 17.02 6.88
CA SER A 265 -18.42 18.13 6.77
C SER A 265 -18.23 19.02 5.53
N ASP A 266 -17.05 18.97 4.89
CA ASP A 266 -16.70 19.77 3.74
C ASP A 266 -16.75 18.99 2.39
N LEU A 267 -17.19 17.73 2.40
CA LEU A 267 -17.13 16.86 1.21
C LEU A 267 -17.80 17.49 -0.01
N GLU A 268 -19.04 17.96 0.13
CA GLU A 268 -19.81 18.52 -0.98
C GLU A 268 -19.11 19.76 -1.55
N GLN A 269 -18.68 20.68 -0.67
CA GLN A 269 -17.94 21.87 -1.06
C GLN A 269 -16.66 21.53 -1.83
N ARG A 270 -15.92 20.53 -1.34
CA ARG A 270 -14.67 20.10 -1.98
C ARG A 270 -14.90 19.48 -3.35
N LEU A 271 -15.91 18.62 -3.49
CA LEU A 271 -16.24 18.01 -4.79
C LEU A 271 -16.69 19.06 -5.79
N THR A 272 -17.60 19.98 -5.39
CA THR A 272 -18.09 21.07 -6.22
C THR A 272 -16.94 21.96 -6.70
N TYR A 273 -16.03 22.34 -5.79
CA TYR A 273 -14.87 23.14 -6.14
C TYR A 273 -14.03 22.52 -7.27
N PHE A 274 -13.74 21.22 -7.21
CA PHE A 274 -12.93 20.55 -8.23
C PHE A 274 -13.70 20.17 -9.50
N ILE A 275 -15.02 20.15 -9.45
CA ILE A 275 -15.87 20.08 -10.65
C ILE A 275 -15.81 21.38 -11.44
N GLU A 276 -15.83 22.52 -10.75
CA GLU A 276 -15.79 23.86 -11.33
C GLU A 276 -14.37 24.27 -11.72
N ASN A 277 -13.33 23.86 -10.96
CA ASN A 277 -11.93 24.19 -11.20
C ASN A 277 -11.17 22.99 -11.81
N GLN A 278 -11.52 22.63 -13.05
CA GLN A 278 -11.02 21.45 -13.74
C GLN A 278 -9.49 21.44 -13.91
N ASP A 279 -8.87 22.58 -14.15
CA ASP A 279 -7.41 22.70 -14.30
C ASP A 279 -6.69 22.27 -13.02
N LYS A 280 -7.21 22.65 -11.85
CA LYS A 280 -6.66 22.21 -10.55
C LYS A 280 -6.87 20.70 -10.34
N ALA A 281 -8.02 20.18 -10.76
CA ALA A 281 -8.29 18.75 -10.71
C ALA A 281 -7.30 17.96 -11.59
N LEU A 282 -7.05 18.40 -12.82
CA LEU A 282 -6.09 17.78 -13.73
C LEU A 282 -4.66 17.88 -13.21
N GLN A 283 -4.31 18.96 -12.51
CA GLN A 283 -2.99 19.10 -11.87
C GLN A 283 -2.81 18.06 -10.77
N ILE A 284 -3.83 17.80 -9.93
CA ILE A 284 -3.78 16.74 -8.91
C ILE A 284 -3.55 15.38 -9.58
N ILE A 285 -4.27 15.07 -10.67
CA ILE A 285 -4.10 13.81 -11.40
C ILE A 285 -2.66 13.66 -11.92
N THR A 286 -2.13 14.72 -12.52
CA THR A 286 -0.76 14.74 -13.05
C THR A 286 0.26 14.48 -11.95
N ASN A 287 0.14 15.17 -10.83
CA ASN A 287 1.03 15.02 -9.67
C ASN A 287 0.91 13.63 -9.04
N ALA A 288 -0.33 13.12 -8.87
CA ALA A 288 -0.57 11.77 -8.34
C ALA A 288 0.02 10.69 -9.25
N ASN A 289 -0.16 10.80 -10.56
CA ASN A 289 0.41 9.88 -11.54
C ASN A 289 1.95 9.94 -11.51
N THR A 290 2.54 11.11 -11.42
CA THR A 290 4.00 11.30 -11.30
C THR A 290 4.53 10.67 -10.02
N TYR A 291 3.87 10.89 -8.88
CA TYR A 291 4.21 10.28 -7.60
C TYR A 291 4.25 8.74 -7.70
N VAL A 292 3.28 8.14 -8.38
CA VAL A 292 3.17 6.68 -8.52
C VAL A 292 4.29 6.07 -9.36
N GLN A 293 4.90 6.81 -10.31
CA GLN A 293 5.93 6.25 -11.23
C GLN A 293 7.12 5.65 -10.47
N GLN A 294 7.52 6.23 -9.34
CA GLN A 294 8.64 5.74 -8.53
C GLN A 294 8.46 4.29 -8.02
N TYR A 295 7.22 3.77 -7.98
CA TYR A 295 6.90 2.40 -7.53
C TYR A 295 6.77 1.40 -8.66
N LYS A 296 6.82 1.83 -9.93
CA LYS A 296 6.64 0.98 -11.10
C LYS A 296 7.94 0.34 -11.59
N ASP A 297 9.09 0.99 -11.36
CA ASP A 297 10.39 0.40 -11.71
C ASP A 297 10.76 -0.74 -10.77
N GLN A 298 10.58 -1.97 -11.26
CA GLN A 298 10.83 -3.18 -10.49
C GLN A 298 12.31 -3.36 -10.10
N LYS A 299 13.27 -2.84 -10.90
CA LYS A 299 14.69 -2.96 -10.60
C LYS A 299 15.06 -2.07 -9.42
N THR A 300 14.65 -0.82 -9.45
CA THR A 300 14.81 0.13 -8.34
C THR A 300 14.10 -0.34 -7.08
N GLU A 301 12.86 -0.82 -7.20
CA GLU A 301 12.10 -1.36 -6.06
C GLU A 301 12.78 -2.59 -5.43
N ALA A 302 13.39 -3.47 -6.25
CA ALA A 302 14.13 -4.62 -5.74
C ALA A 302 15.39 -4.19 -4.98
N LEU A 303 16.11 -3.20 -5.48
CA LEU A 303 17.31 -2.67 -4.85
C LEU A 303 16.97 -2.00 -3.52
N ILE A 304 15.96 -1.14 -3.48
CA ILE A 304 15.52 -0.48 -2.25
C ILE A 304 15.08 -1.52 -1.20
N SER A 305 14.32 -2.55 -1.62
CA SER A 305 13.91 -3.62 -0.71
C SER A 305 15.10 -4.39 -0.14
N PHE A 306 16.11 -4.68 -0.99
CA PHE A 306 17.34 -5.33 -0.56
C PHE A 306 18.14 -4.45 0.42
N LEU A 307 18.33 -3.17 0.10
CA LEU A 307 19.07 -2.23 0.95
C LEU A 307 18.36 -1.94 2.29
N THR A 308 17.03 -1.92 2.30
CA THR A 308 16.24 -1.78 3.53
C THR A 308 16.48 -2.96 4.48
N LEU A 309 16.54 -4.19 3.95
CA LEU A 309 16.88 -5.39 4.71
C LEU A 309 18.35 -5.34 5.18
N LYS A 310 19.30 -5.00 4.28
CA LYS A 310 20.71 -4.87 4.60
C LYS A 310 20.91 -3.91 5.77
N LYS A 311 20.37 -2.69 5.69
CA LYS A 311 20.43 -1.69 6.76
C LYS A 311 19.84 -2.20 8.09
N TYR A 312 18.76 -2.98 8.05
CA TYR A 312 18.18 -3.56 9.27
C TYR A 312 19.18 -4.49 9.95
N PHE A 313 19.80 -5.42 9.21
CA PHE A 313 20.75 -6.36 9.77
C PHE A 313 22.03 -5.67 10.26
N GLU A 314 22.49 -4.64 9.55
CA GLU A 314 23.58 -3.78 10.02
C GLU A 314 23.26 -3.09 11.35
N LYS A 315 22.03 -2.55 11.46
CA LYS A 315 21.57 -1.82 12.65
C LYS A 315 21.06 -2.73 13.77
N THR A 316 21.04 -4.04 13.56
CA THR A 316 20.73 -5.04 14.60
C THR A 316 21.92 -5.94 14.93
N ASP A 317 23.14 -5.41 14.79
CA ASP A 317 24.43 -6.04 15.15
C ASP A 317 24.69 -7.40 14.48
N GLN A 318 24.34 -7.49 13.19
CA GLN A 318 24.51 -8.74 12.43
C GLN A 318 25.41 -8.57 11.18
N SER A 319 26.22 -7.52 11.14
CA SER A 319 27.09 -7.17 9.98
C SER A 319 28.02 -8.30 9.58
N GLN A 320 28.48 -9.10 10.53
CA GLN A 320 29.38 -10.25 10.31
C GLN A 320 28.72 -11.40 9.51
N LEU A 321 27.41 -11.42 9.39
CA LEU A 321 26.67 -12.43 8.63
C LEU A 321 26.20 -11.92 7.24
N LEU A 322 26.47 -10.66 6.88
CA LEU A 322 26.03 -10.05 5.63
C LEU A 322 26.86 -10.46 4.38
#